data_42dff2bfa6950724d95388315b41634e
#
_entry.id   42dff2bfa6950724d95388315b41634e
#
_cell.length_a   1.000
_cell.length_b   1.000
_cell.length_c   1.000
_cell.angle_alpha   90.00
_cell.angle_beta   90.00
_cell.angle_gamma   90.00
#
_symmetry.space_group_name_H-M   'P 1'
#
loop_
_entity.id
_entity.type
_entity.pdbx_description
1 polymer ?
#
loop_
_entity_poly.entity_id
_entity_poly.type
_entity_poly.pdbx_seq_one_letter_code
_entity_poly.pdbx_strand_id
1 'polypeptide(L)'
;MEMDNLECPICLSLILEPIKIKCSHILCLDCLEKLLIQGKYQCPLDRSEFNMDKDLTFDKETFKKLVTQKEFNEKALVLLNLRNQNLNKIELLISYGNEHKAITAIDQNKHRWKAFIRVKRTEPKIKNLVEKFVKQINIAEIIKFEQTSSSNKDLEKLKFDNLESKIIDNVDFFLHETFHPPNVKLTKGPFEVSRIGWGTFNVRATVTFNESLKKDKQEFDIPLSFSSNLTEFEERIFVDPILLK
;
A
#
# COMPACT_ATOMS: atom_id res chain seq x y z
N MET A 1 29.56 -19.75 -14.92
CA MET A 1 28.43 -18.92 -15.32
C MET A 1 27.64 -18.66 -14.02
N GLU A 2 27.79 -17.49 -13.45
CA GLU A 2 26.89 -17.09 -12.36
C GLU A 2 25.48 -17.07 -12.95
N MET A 3 24.59 -17.87 -12.35
CA MET A 3 23.16 -17.77 -12.68
C MET A 3 22.74 -16.39 -12.23
N ASP A 4 22.48 -15.49 -13.18
CA ASP A 4 21.91 -14.18 -12.89
C ASP A 4 20.67 -14.39 -12.02
N ASN A 5 20.74 -13.96 -10.78
CA ASN A 5 19.61 -14.09 -9.87
C ASN A 5 18.52 -13.09 -10.32
N LEU A 6 17.53 -13.58 -11.07
CA LEU A 6 16.41 -12.80 -11.58
C LEU A 6 15.26 -12.68 -10.57
N GLU A 7 15.52 -13.02 -9.30
CA GLU A 7 14.56 -12.93 -8.20
C GLU A 7 14.70 -11.60 -7.46
N CYS A 8 13.56 -11.04 -7.11
CA CYS A 8 13.51 -9.83 -6.31
C CYS A 8 13.91 -10.15 -4.85
N PRO A 9 14.90 -9.44 -4.27
CA PRO A 9 15.36 -9.72 -2.90
C PRO A 9 14.34 -9.39 -1.80
N ILE A 10 13.24 -8.71 -2.15
CA ILE A 10 12.18 -8.38 -1.19
C ILE A 10 11.08 -9.44 -1.18
N CYS A 11 10.49 -9.74 -2.35
CA CYS A 11 9.38 -10.69 -2.44
C CYS A 11 9.83 -12.12 -2.75
N LEU A 12 11.12 -12.35 -3.02
CA LEU A 12 11.71 -13.65 -3.36
C LEU A 12 11.04 -14.33 -4.56
N SER A 13 10.47 -13.53 -5.45
CA SER A 13 9.81 -13.96 -6.68
C SER A 13 10.53 -13.40 -7.88
N LEU A 14 10.24 -13.96 -9.06
CA LEU A 14 10.77 -13.46 -10.33
C LEU A 14 10.47 -11.97 -10.47
N ILE A 15 11.48 -11.17 -10.82
CA ILE A 15 11.33 -9.72 -11.03
C ILE A 15 10.47 -9.50 -12.28
N LEU A 16 9.33 -8.82 -12.15
CA LEU A 16 8.46 -8.55 -13.30
C LEU A 16 8.76 -7.21 -13.96
N GLU A 17 9.04 -6.20 -13.17
CA GLU A 17 9.31 -4.83 -13.62
C GLU A 17 10.62 -4.37 -12.94
N PRO A 18 11.80 -4.63 -13.54
CA PRO A 18 13.09 -4.40 -12.90
C PRO A 18 13.41 -2.92 -12.78
N ILE A 19 13.49 -2.41 -11.56
CA ILE A 19 13.95 -1.07 -11.25
C ILE A 19 15.30 -1.15 -10.54
N LYS A 20 16.29 -0.50 -11.15
CA LYS A 20 17.65 -0.39 -10.64
C LYS A 20 17.81 0.86 -9.79
N ILE A 21 18.31 0.70 -8.58
CA ILE A 21 18.71 1.78 -7.69
C ILE A 21 20.15 2.19 -8.03
N LYS A 22 20.57 3.41 -7.71
CA LYS A 22 21.92 3.90 -7.98
C LYS A 22 23.04 3.03 -7.40
N CYS A 23 22.76 2.27 -6.34
CA CYS A 23 23.70 1.29 -5.77
C CYS A 23 23.79 -0.02 -6.58
N SER A 24 23.17 -0.07 -7.73
CA SER A 24 23.11 -1.21 -8.66
C SER A 24 22.22 -2.37 -8.27
N HIS A 25 21.55 -2.34 -7.11
CA HIS A 25 20.56 -3.34 -6.75
C HIS A 25 19.26 -3.16 -7.55
N ILE A 26 18.65 -4.29 -7.90
CA ILE A 26 17.43 -4.33 -8.72
C ILE A 26 16.29 -4.91 -7.90
N LEU A 27 15.14 -4.23 -7.93
CA LEU A 27 13.90 -4.61 -7.25
C LEU A 27 12.74 -4.66 -8.25
N CYS A 28 11.66 -5.36 -7.91
CA CYS A 28 10.38 -5.18 -8.59
C CYS A 28 9.88 -3.75 -8.37
N LEU A 29 9.24 -3.17 -9.38
CA LEU A 29 8.55 -1.87 -9.24
C LEU A 29 7.52 -1.89 -8.09
N ASP A 30 6.74 -2.97 -7.95
CA ASP A 30 5.75 -3.14 -6.88
C ASP A 30 6.39 -3.16 -5.48
N CYS A 31 7.55 -3.83 -5.33
CA CYS A 31 8.28 -3.83 -4.06
C CYS A 31 8.88 -2.46 -3.73
N LEU A 32 9.41 -1.77 -4.73
CA LEU A 32 9.93 -0.41 -4.58
C LEU A 32 8.81 0.56 -4.20
N GLU A 33 7.67 0.48 -4.87
CA GLU A 33 6.51 1.31 -4.59
C GLU A 33 6.02 1.14 -3.15
N LYS A 34 5.96 -0.08 -2.62
CA LYS A 34 5.64 -0.35 -1.21
C LYS A 34 6.63 0.29 -0.25
N LEU A 35 7.93 0.28 -0.56
CA LEU A 35 8.94 0.97 0.24
C LEU A 35 8.73 2.50 0.25
N LEU A 36 8.47 3.09 -0.92
CA LEU A 36 8.25 4.52 -1.07
C LEU A 36 6.99 5.00 -0.32
N ILE A 37 5.91 4.23 -0.38
CA ILE A 37 4.66 4.50 0.37
C ILE A 37 4.93 4.52 1.88
N GLN A 38 5.82 3.63 2.37
CA GLN A 38 6.24 3.59 3.78
C GLN A 38 7.26 4.69 4.14
N GLY A 39 7.56 5.62 3.22
CA GLY A 39 8.56 6.66 3.45
C GLY A 39 10.00 6.15 3.55
N LYS A 40 10.27 4.95 3.04
CA LYS A 40 11.61 4.34 3.08
C LYS A 40 12.36 4.65 1.78
N TYR A 41 13.38 5.51 1.88
CA TYR A 41 14.22 5.94 0.75
C TYR A 41 15.63 5.35 0.84
N GLN A 42 15.73 4.12 1.34
CA GLN A 42 16.99 3.37 1.47
C GLN A 42 16.88 2.02 0.77
N CYS A 43 17.96 1.61 0.12
CA CYS A 43 18.06 0.28 -0.46
C CYS A 43 17.96 -0.79 0.64
N PRO A 44 17.06 -1.78 0.52
CA PRO A 44 16.89 -2.81 1.56
C PRO A 44 18.08 -3.74 1.71
N LEU A 45 19.01 -3.79 0.73
CA LEU A 45 20.16 -4.68 0.74
C LEU A 45 21.39 -4.05 1.38
N ASP A 46 21.74 -2.82 1.02
CA ASP A 46 22.95 -2.14 1.48
C ASP A 46 22.70 -0.85 2.29
N ARG A 47 21.41 -0.50 2.48
CA ARG A 47 20.94 0.69 3.21
C ARG A 47 21.41 2.02 2.61
N SER A 48 21.93 2.04 1.40
CA SER A 48 22.29 3.27 0.70
C SER A 48 21.03 4.11 0.44
N GLU A 49 21.08 5.39 0.77
CA GLU A 49 19.99 6.32 0.48
C GLU A 49 19.87 6.60 -1.01
N PHE A 50 18.65 6.75 -1.48
CA PHE A 50 18.38 7.12 -2.87
C PHE A 50 17.32 8.21 -2.98
N ASN A 51 17.44 9.01 -4.03
CA ASN A 51 16.44 10.00 -4.40
C ASN A 51 15.49 9.40 -5.46
N MET A 52 14.19 9.50 -5.20
CA MET A 52 13.14 8.95 -6.04
C MET A 52 13.18 9.48 -7.49
N ASP A 53 13.53 10.75 -7.68
CA ASP A 53 13.49 11.40 -8.99
C ASP A 53 14.74 11.14 -9.85
N LYS A 54 15.89 10.87 -9.21
CA LYS A 54 17.21 10.85 -9.88
C LYS A 54 17.90 9.49 -9.88
N ASP A 55 17.68 8.70 -8.83
CA ASP A 55 18.49 7.52 -8.51
C ASP A 55 17.81 6.20 -8.88
N LEU A 56 16.66 6.25 -9.56
CA LEU A 56 15.88 5.10 -9.99
C LEU A 56 15.80 5.03 -11.51
N THR A 57 16.13 3.87 -12.07
CA THR A 57 16.10 3.65 -13.52
C THR A 57 15.46 2.29 -13.84
N PHE A 58 14.75 2.21 -14.97
CA PHE A 58 14.28 0.93 -15.48
C PHE A 58 15.46 0.14 -16.05
N ASP A 59 15.69 -1.09 -15.56
CA ASP A 59 16.81 -1.93 -16.01
C ASP A 59 16.43 -2.74 -17.23
N LYS A 60 16.72 -2.18 -18.41
CA LYS A 60 16.45 -2.80 -19.71
C LYS A 60 17.20 -4.12 -19.93
N GLU A 61 18.39 -4.27 -19.38
CA GLU A 61 19.21 -5.46 -19.58
C GLU A 61 18.60 -6.66 -18.85
N THR A 62 18.24 -6.49 -17.58
CA THR A 62 17.51 -7.51 -16.82
C THR A 62 16.16 -7.81 -17.48
N PHE A 63 15.43 -6.79 -17.91
CA PHE A 63 14.14 -6.98 -18.59
C PHE A 63 14.25 -7.82 -19.86
N LYS A 64 15.23 -7.57 -20.71
CA LYS A 64 15.47 -8.37 -21.91
C LYS A 64 15.74 -9.85 -21.60
N LYS A 65 16.49 -10.13 -20.55
CA LYS A 65 16.72 -11.51 -20.10
C LYS A 65 15.43 -12.18 -19.60
N LEU A 66 14.60 -11.43 -18.90
CA LEU A 66 13.33 -11.93 -18.35
C LEU A 66 12.29 -12.28 -19.43
N VAL A 67 12.17 -11.45 -20.47
CA VAL A 67 11.19 -11.64 -21.58
C VAL A 67 11.39 -12.95 -22.32
N THR A 68 12.60 -13.54 -22.29
CA THR A 68 12.88 -14.85 -22.90
C THR A 68 12.34 -16.02 -22.09
N GLN A 69 11.90 -15.79 -20.83
CA GLN A 69 11.40 -16.84 -19.94
C GLN A 69 9.88 -16.98 -20.05
N LYS A 70 9.39 -18.20 -20.26
CA LYS A 70 7.95 -18.48 -20.35
C LYS A 70 7.20 -18.08 -19.09
N GLU A 71 7.74 -18.39 -17.91
CA GLU A 71 7.15 -18.05 -16.62
C GLU A 71 6.99 -16.53 -16.43
N PHE A 72 7.95 -15.74 -16.92
CA PHE A 72 7.86 -14.29 -16.90
C PHE A 72 6.67 -13.80 -17.73
N ASN A 73 6.49 -14.30 -18.95
CA ASN A 73 5.44 -13.85 -19.85
C ASN A 73 4.04 -14.12 -19.27
N GLU A 74 3.84 -15.27 -18.63
CA GLU A 74 2.58 -15.63 -17.98
C GLU A 74 2.27 -14.67 -16.81
N LYS A 75 3.24 -14.44 -15.92
CA LYS A 75 3.07 -13.52 -14.78
C LYS A 75 2.95 -12.06 -15.19
N ALA A 76 3.73 -11.63 -16.18
CA ALA A 76 3.67 -10.26 -16.71
C ALA A 76 2.31 -9.95 -17.33
N LEU A 77 1.72 -10.90 -18.07
CA LEU A 77 0.39 -10.72 -18.65
C LEU A 77 -0.69 -10.51 -17.58
N VAL A 78 -0.65 -11.28 -16.49
CA VAL A 78 -1.58 -11.12 -15.36
C VAL A 78 -1.42 -9.74 -14.72
N LEU A 79 -0.19 -9.33 -14.44
CA LEU A 79 0.10 -8.02 -13.84
C LEU A 79 -0.39 -6.87 -14.72
N LEU A 80 -0.17 -6.97 -16.04
CA LEU A 80 -0.61 -5.98 -17.01
C LEU A 80 -2.12 -5.87 -17.07
N ASN A 81 -2.83 -6.99 -17.07
CA ASN A 81 -4.29 -6.98 -17.06
C ASN A 81 -4.83 -6.32 -15.79
N LEU A 82 -4.24 -6.61 -14.62
CA LEU A 82 -4.60 -5.97 -13.36
C LEU A 82 -4.33 -4.45 -13.38
N ARG A 83 -3.18 -4.03 -13.89
CA ARG A 83 -2.87 -2.59 -14.03
C ARG A 83 -3.83 -1.89 -15.00
N ASN A 84 -4.12 -2.50 -16.15
CA ASN A 84 -5.07 -1.94 -17.12
C ASN A 84 -6.48 -1.81 -16.56
N GLN A 85 -6.94 -2.79 -15.77
CA GLN A 85 -8.25 -2.71 -15.09
C GLN A 85 -8.33 -1.55 -14.10
N ASN A 86 -7.19 -1.11 -13.56
CA ASN A 86 -7.11 -0.07 -12.54
C ASN A 86 -6.68 1.31 -13.09
N LEU A 87 -6.32 1.42 -14.38
CA LEU A 87 -5.84 2.68 -14.99
C LEU A 87 -6.81 3.87 -14.81
N ASN A 88 -8.11 3.61 -14.80
CA ASN A 88 -9.15 4.63 -14.64
C ASN A 88 -9.67 4.77 -13.21
N LYS A 89 -9.08 4.06 -12.25
CA LYS A 89 -9.48 4.11 -10.84
C LYS A 89 -8.56 5.03 -10.04
N ILE A 90 -9.11 5.55 -8.95
CA ILE A 90 -8.32 6.26 -7.94
C ILE A 90 -7.77 5.24 -6.97
N GLU A 91 -6.47 5.27 -6.79
CA GLU A 91 -5.80 4.48 -5.76
C GLU A 91 -5.84 5.22 -4.43
N LEU A 92 -6.34 4.54 -3.42
CA LEU A 92 -6.39 4.98 -2.04
C LEU A 92 -5.69 3.95 -1.15
N LEU A 93 -5.24 4.40 0.02
CA LEU A 93 -4.64 3.55 1.04
C LEU A 93 -5.57 3.46 2.23
N ILE A 94 -5.90 2.24 2.65
CA ILE A 94 -6.44 1.98 3.98
C ILE A 94 -5.25 1.86 4.91
N SER A 95 -5.07 2.84 5.76
CA SER A 95 -4.03 2.87 6.77
C SER A 95 -4.61 2.37 8.09
N TYR A 96 -3.96 1.43 8.73
CA TYR A 96 -4.38 0.85 10.01
C TYR A 96 -3.20 0.61 10.92
N GLY A 97 -3.44 0.70 12.22
CA GLY A 97 -2.34 0.57 13.18
C GLY A 97 -2.68 1.09 14.56
N ASN A 98 -1.66 1.35 15.34
CA ASN A 98 -1.83 1.94 16.66
C ASN A 98 -0.89 3.11 16.93
N GLU A 99 -1.42 4.11 17.64
CA GLU A 99 -0.65 5.14 18.32
C GLU A 99 -0.47 4.75 19.79
N HIS A 100 0.68 5.05 20.36
CA HIS A 100 1.00 4.74 21.73
C HIS A 100 1.65 5.92 22.43
N LYS A 101 1.28 6.10 23.71
CA LYS A 101 1.91 7.05 24.62
C LYS A 101 2.05 6.44 26.01
N ALA A 102 3.25 6.43 26.55
CA ALA A 102 3.47 6.10 27.95
C ALA A 102 2.84 7.17 28.84
N ILE A 103 2.21 6.75 29.92
CA ILE A 103 1.58 7.63 30.92
C ILE A 103 2.09 7.29 32.32
N THR A 104 2.11 8.27 33.20
CA THR A 104 2.40 8.03 34.61
C THR A 104 1.13 7.50 35.28
N ALA A 105 1.19 6.29 35.81
CA ALA A 105 0.12 5.66 36.56
C ALA A 105 0.68 4.92 37.79
N ILE A 106 -0.11 4.83 38.84
CA ILE A 106 0.23 4.14 40.10
C ILE A 106 0.13 2.63 39.91
N ASP A 107 -0.79 2.18 39.05
CA ASP A 107 -0.98 0.79 38.69
C ASP A 107 -0.15 0.38 37.46
N GLN A 108 -0.38 -0.86 36.96
CA GLN A 108 0.30 -1.39 35.78
C GLN A 108 -0.23 -0.82 34.45
N ASN A 109 -1.31 0.00 34.46
CA ASN A 109 -1.91 0.56 33.24
C ASN A 109 -1.13 1.79 32.76
N LYS A 110 0.10 1.59 32.30
CA LYS A 110 1.06 2.67 31.96
C LYS A 110 1.06 3.07 30.51
N HIS A 111 0.18 2.50 29.68
CA HIS A 111 0.14 2.73 28.25
C HIS A 111 -1.23 3.21 27.84
N ARG A 112 -1.29 4.43 27.29
CA ARG A 112 -2.44 4.90 26.51
C ARG A 112 -2.18 4.55 25.05
N TRP A 113 -3.11 3.82 24.47
CA TRP A 113 -3.03 3.44 23.08
C TRP A 113 -4.31 3.80 22.33
N LYS A 114 -4.19 3.89 21.02
CA LYS A 114 -5.28 4.15 20.09
C LYS A 114 -5.09 3.24 18.88
N ALA A 115 -6.06 2.36 18.60
CA ALA A 115 -6.12 1.65 17.34
C ALA A 115 -6.96 2.47 16.34
N PHE A 116 -6.57 2.49 15.08
CA PHE A 116 -7.21 3.31 14.06
C PHE A 116 -7.31 2.62 12.70
N ILE A 117 -8.32 3.05 11.93
CA ILE A 117 -8.46 2.83 10.49
C ILE A 117 -8.62 4.21 9.84
N ARG A 118 -7.80 4.52 8.83
CA ARG A 118 -7.82 5.81 8.10
C ARG A 118 -7.81 5.57 6.60
N VAL A 119 -8.36 6.48 5.84
CA VAL A 119 -8.25 6.49 4.38
C VAL A 119 -7.30 7.60 3.97
N LYS A 120 -6.23 7.23 3.27
CA LYS A 120 -5.25 8.16 2.72
C LYS A 120 -5.26 8.11 1.20
N ARG A 121 -4.86 9.18 0.58
CA ARG A 121 -4.56 9.22 -0.84
C ARG A 121 -3.11 8.82 -1.05
N THR A 122 -2.84 7.99 -2.06
CA THR A 122 -1.46 7.73 -2.52
C THR A 122 -0.81 9.05 -2.94
N GLU A 123 0.43 9.28 -2.54
CA GLU A 123 1.16 10.49 -2.90
C GLU A 123 1.26 10.61 -4.43
N PRO A 124 0.86 11.76 -5.03
CA PRO A 124 0.90 11.96 -6.47
C PRO A 124 2.27 11.70 -7.09
N LYS A 125 3.35 12.00 -6.35
CA LYS A 125 4.73 11.78 -6.80
C LYS A 125 5.04 10.30 -7.03
N ILE A 126 4.61 9.43 -6.12
CA ILE A 126 4.83 7.97 -6.22
C ILE A 126 4.03 7.43 -7.40
N LYS A 127 2.77 7.84 -7.53
CA LYS A 127 1.93 7.46 -8.67
C LYS A 127 2.56 7.86 -10.00
N ASN A 128 3.01 9.11 -10.13
CA ASN A 128 3.66 9.61 -11.35
C ASN A 128 4.96 8.84 -11.67
N LEU A 129 5.73 8.45 -10.64
CA LEU A 129 6.92 7.63 -10.80
C LEU A 129 6.57 6.23 -11.35
N VAL A 130 5.57 5.57 -10.77
CA VAL A 130 5.10 4.26 -11.24
C VAL A 130 4.60 4.36 -12.68
N GLU A 131 3.78 5.34 -13.01
CA GLU A 131 3.30 5.57 -14.38
C GLU A 131 4.46 5.81 -15.38
N LYS A 132 5.50 6.56 -14.97
CA LYS A 132 6.71 6.77 -15.78
C LYS A 132 7.38 5.44 -16.12
N PHE A 133 7.56 4.56 -15.13
CA PHE A 133 8.20 3.27 -15.38
C PHE A 133 7.32 2.33 -16.18
N VAL A 134 6.03 2.24 -15.86
CA VAL A 134 5.07 1.42 -16.64
C VAL A 134 5.05 1.83 -18.12
N LYS A 135 5.14 3.12 -18.45
CA LYS A 135 5.24 3.60 -19.82
C LYS A 135 6.56 3.23 -20.50
N GLN A 136 7.65 3.04 -19.75
CA GLN A 136 8.94 2.59 -20.29
C GLN A 136 8.99 1.10 -20.60
N ILE A 137 8.14 0.32 -19.94
CA ILE A 137 7.95 -1.11 -20.20
C ILE A 137 7.18 -1.18 -21.52
N ASN A 138 7.92 -1.25 -22.63
CA ASN A 138 7.30 -1.33 -23.94
C ASN A 138 6.66 -2.72 -24.14
N ILE A 139 5.43 -2.83 -23.69
CA ILE A 139 4.60 -4.04 -23.75
C ILE A 139 4.37 -4.50 -25.20
N ALA A 140 4.51 -3.58 -26.17
CA ALA A 140 4.44 -3.89 -27.58
C ALA A 140 5.53 -4.87 -28.07
N GLU A 141 6.66 -4.98 -27.35
CA GLU A 141 7.67 -6.02 -27.60
C GLU A 141 7.25 -7.39 -27.03
N ILE A 142 6.37 -7.42 -26.00
CA ILE A 142 5.90 -8.66 -25.38
C ILE A 142 4.58 -9.12 -25.99
N ILE A 143 3.68 -8.17 -26.27
CA ILE A 143 2.33 -8.47 -26.77
C ILE A 143 1.92 -7.35 -27.74
N LYS A 144 1.50 -7.68 -28.96
CA LYS A 144 0.86 -6.76 -29.91
C LYS A 144 -0.50 -6.31 -29.36
N PHE A 145 -0.51 -5.36 -28.44
CA PHE A 145 -1.75 -4.80 -27.89
C PHE A 145 -1.90 -3.33 -28.29
N GLU A 146 -3.04 -3.01 -28.88
CA GLU A 146 -3.43 -1.64 -29.18
C GLU A 146 -3.75 -0.88 -27.89
N GLN A 147 -3.01 0.21 -27.62
CA GLN A 147 -3.28 1.10 -26.50
C GLN A 147 -4.29 2.17 -26.93
N THR A 148 -5.44 2.20 -26.28
CA THR A 148 -6.27 3.40 -26.20
C THR A 148 -5.85 4.21 -24.99
N SER A 149 -5.06 5.25 -25.20
CA SER A 149 -4.65 6.19 -24.15
C SER A 149 -5.75 7.24 -23.94
N SER A 150 -6.51 7.13 -22.86
CA SER A 150 -7.31 8.26 -22.38
C SER A 150 -6.53 9.03 -21.32
N SER A 151 -6.34 10.33 -21.55
CA SER A 151 -5.62 11.22 -20.65
C SER A 151 -6.47 11.57 -19.42
N ASN A 152 -6.00 11.20 -18.25
CA ASN A 152 -6.64 11.42 -16.96
C ASN A 152 -6.48 12.85 -16.40
N LYS A 153 -6.80 13.89 -17.20
CA LYS A 153 -6.72 15.30 -16.74
C LYS A 153 -7.81 15.70 -15.72
N ASP A 154 -8.87 14.91 -15.59
CA ASP A 154 -10.01 15.24 -14.71
C ASP A 154 -9.84 14.79 -13.25
N LEU A 155 -8.83 13.98 -12.96
CA LEU A 155 -8.58 13.45 -11.61
C LEU A 155 -8.00 14.50 -10.63
N GLU A 156 -7.36 15.56 -11.14
CA GLU A 156 -6.76 16.61 -10.30
C GLU A 156 -7.80 17.54 -9.66
N LYS A 157 -9.04 17.56 -10.17
CA LYS A 157 -10.11 18.46 -9.69
C LYS A 157 -11.00 17.87 -8.60
N LEU A 158 -10.80 16.61 -8.23
CA LEU A 158 -11.61 15.97 -7.20
C LEU A 158 -11.27 16.53 -5.82
N LYS A 159 -12.28 17.03 -5.11
CA LYS A 159 -12.17 17.42 -3.71
C LYS A 159 -12.20 16.17 -2.84
N PHE A 160 -11.14 15.95 -2.08
CA PHE A 160 -10.98 14.79 -1.19
C PHE A 160 -11.40 15.07 0.26
N ASP A 161 -12.23 16.10 0.48
CA ASP A 161 -12.79 16.38 1.77
C ASP A 161 -13.71 15.25 2.23
N ASN A 162 -13.54 14.83 3.48
CA ASN A 162 -14.31 13.71 4.07
C ASN A 162 -14.17 12.36 3.34
N LEU A 163 -12.96 12.05 2.84
CA LEU A 163 -12.69 10.83 2.10
C LEU A 163 -13.10 9.56 2.87
N GLU A 164 -12.83 9.52 4.18
CA GLU A 164 -13.20 8.38 5.04
C GLU A 164 -14.70 8.08 4.99
N SER A 165 -15.56 9.10 5.09
CA SER A 165 -17.01 8.90 5.07
C SER A 165 -17.56 8.50 3.69
N LYS A 166 -16.83 8.78 2.61
CA LYS A 166 -17.18 8.34 1.26
C LYS A 166 -16.79 6.89 0.98
N ILE A 167 -15.80 6.39 1.69
CA ILE A 167 -15.23 5.05 1.50
C ILE A 167 -15.75 4.06 2.53
N ILE A 168 -15.80 4.45 3.80
CA ILE A 168 -16.13 3.58 4.92
C ILE A 168 -17.54 3.91 5.44
N ASP A 169 -18.40 2.92 5.51
CA ASP A 169 -19.70 3.00 6.16
C ASP A 169 -19.57 2.84 7.67
N ASN A 170 -18.91 1.78 8.11
CA ASN A 170 -18.63 1.56 9.53
C ASN A 170 -17.37 0.72 9.76
N VAL A 171 -16.86 0.80 10.99
CA VAL A 171 -15.77 -0.06 11.48
C VAL A 171 -16.18 -0.66 12.80
N ASP A 172 -16.09 -1.99 12.90
CA ASP A 172 -16.29 -2.77 14.11
C ASP A 172 -14.93 -3.17 14.68
N PHE A 173 -14.55 -2.61 15.85
CA PHE A 173 -13.32 -2.97 16.56
C PHE A 173 -13.61 -4.05 17.62
N PHE A 174 -12.82 -5.09 17.63
CA PHE A 174 -12.88 -6.20 18.60
C PHE A 174 -11.64 -6.14 19.51
N LEU A 175 -11.86 -5.73 20.74
CA LEU A 175 -10.84 -5.59 21.76
C LEU A 175 -10.73 -6.87 22.58
N HIS A 176 -9.71 -6.96 23.40
CA HIS A 176 -9.60 -8.02 24.40
C HIS A 176 -10.81 -7.96 25.38
N GLU A 177 -11.30 -9.11 25.83
CA GLU A 177 -12.49 -9.25 26.67
C GLU A 177 -12.44 -8.46 27.98
N THR A 178 -11.24 -8.12 28.47
CA THR A 178 -11.06 -7.30 29.67
C THR A 178 -11.48 -5.83 29.48
N PHE A 179 -11.68 -5.37 28.27
CA PHE A 179 -12.18 -4.02 27.98
C PHE A 179 -13.70 -4.01 27.89
N HIS A 180 -14.33 -2.96 28.41
CA HIS A 180 -15.77 -2.80 28.35
C HIS A 180 -16.17 -1.47 27.64
N PRO A 181 -16.98 -1.54 26.57
CA PRO A 181 -17.37 -2.74 25.84
C PRO A 181 -16.18 -3.32 25.04
N PRO A 182 -16.10 -4.68 24.88
CA PRO A 182 -15.04 -5.28 24.08
C PRO A 182 -15.27 -5.09 22.59
N ASN A 183 -16.51 -4.90 22.16
CA ASN A 183 -16.84 -4.62 20.75
C ASN A 183 -17.29 -3.17 20.63
N VAL A 184 -16.63 -2.42 19.73
CA VAL A 184 -16.91 -1.00 19.50
C VAL A 184 -17.19 -0.79 18.02
N LYS A 185 -18.44 -0.45 17.70
CA LYS A 185 -18.87 -0.10 16.35
C LYS A 185 -18.87 1.40 16.17
N LEU A 186 -18.17 1.90 15.16
CA LEU A 186 -18.13 3.30 14.76
C LEU A 186 -18.75 3.43 13.36
N THR A 187 -19.77 4.26 13.24
CA THR A 187 -20.51 4.57 11.99
C THR A 187 -20.12 5.92 11.39
N LYS A 188 -19.18 6.61 12.03
CA LYS A 188 -18.68 7.91 11.57
C LYS A 188 -17.23 8.08 12.00
N GLY A 189 -16.41 8.60 11.09
CA GLY A 189 -15.02 8.96 11.40
C GLY A 189 -14.87 10.05 12.46
N PRO A 190 -13.74 10.13 13.12
CA PRO A 190 -12.57 9.30 12.92
C PRO A 190 -12.79 7.86 13.44
N PHE A 191 -12.39 6.86 12.65
CA PHE A 191 -12.51 5.46 13.05
C PHE A 191 -11.33 5.06 13.94
N GLU A 192 -11.44 5.45 15.20
CA GLU A 192 -10.39 5.27 16.21
C GLU A 192 -10.99 4.81 17.54
N VAL A 193 -10.35 3.87 18.20
CA VAL A 193 -10.67 3.43 19.55
C VAL A 193 -9.46 3.61 20.46
N SER A 194 -9.63 4.32 21.59
CA SER A 194 -8.55 4.56 22.55
C SER A 194 -8.87 3.91 23.91
N ARG A 195 -7.85 3.29 24.50
CA ARG A 195 -7.92 2.68 25.83
C ARG A 195 -6.61 2.90 26.59
N ILE A 196 -6.65 2.56 27.86
CA ILE A 196 -5.46 2.50 28.73
C ILE A 196 -5.30 1.03 29.14
N GLY A 197 -4.07 0.53 29.14
CA GLY A 197 -3.78 -0.85 29.48
C GLY A 197 -2.30 -1.06 29.78
N TRP A 198 -1.94 -2.31 30.09
CA TRP A 198 -0.58 -2.72 30.44
C TRP A 198 0.03 -3.70 29.44
N GLY A 199 -0.78 -4.42 28.67
CA GLY A 199 -0.33 -5.49 27.78
C GLY A 199 -0.63 -5.21 26.32
N THR A 200 0.07 -5.93 25.46
CA THR A 200 -0.12 -5.93 24.00
C THR A 200 -0.99 -7.11 23.59
N PHE A 201 -1.82 -6.91 22.57
CA PHE A 201 -2.67 -7.93 21.95
C PHE A 201 -3.02 -7.48 20.54
N ASN A 202 -3.66 -8.33 19.75
CA ASN A 202 -4.17 -7.95 18.45
C ASN A 202 -5.58 -7.39 18.56
N VAL A 203 -5.77 -6.15 18.10
CA VAL A 203 -7.10 -5.57 17.89
C VAL A 203 -7.54 -5.97 16.48
N ARG A 204 -8.63 -6.73 16.37
CA ARG A 204 -9.23 -6.98 15.07
C ARG A 204 -10.20 -5.86 14.73
N ALA A 205 -10.15 -5.36 13.49
CA ALA A 205 -11.07 -4.37 12.98
C ALA A 205 -11.73 -4.89 11.70
N THR A 206 -13.06 -4.87 11.64
CA THR A 206 -13.80 -5.19 10.42
C THR A 206 -14.33 -3.90 9.80
N VAL A 207 -13.84 -3.59 8.61
CA VAL A 207 -14.27 -2.43 7.82
C VAL A 207 -15.39 -2.84 6.89
N THR A 208 -16.52 -2.15 6.98
CA THR A 208 -17.62 -2.23 6.01
C THR A 208 -17.50 -1.01 5.09
N PHE A 209 -17.32 -1.27 3.80
CA PHE A 209 -17.27 -0.19 2.80
C PHE A 209 -18.65 0.28 2.41
N ASN A 210 -18.75 1.51 1.90
CA ASN A 210 -20.00 2.02 1.33
C ASN A 210 -20.50 1.10 0.20
N GLU A 211 -21.80 0.86 0.15
CA GLU A 211 -22.43 -0.02 -0.83
C GLU A 211 -22.10 0.35 -2.28
N SER A 212 -21.93 1.64 -2.56
CA SER A 212 -21.53 2.15 -3.88
C SER A 212 -20.22 1.54 -4.39
N LEU A 213 -19.31 1.16 -3.49
CA LEU A 213 -18.01 0.59 -3.85
C LEU A 213 -18.09 -0.89 -4.24
N LYS A 214 -19.22 -1.56 -3.94
CA LYS A 214 -19.42 -3.00 -4.21
C LYS A 214 -18.25 -3.87 -3.74
N LYS A 215 -17.67 -3.53 -2.57
CA LYS A 215 -16.57 -4.26 -1.95
C LYS A 215 -17.08 -5.04 -0.76
N ASP A 216 -16.55 -6.25 -0.62
CA ASP A 216 -16.79 -7.08 0.57
C ASP A 216 -16.18 -6.43 1.81
N LYS A 217 -16.69 -6.82 2.98
CA LYS A 217 -16.08 -6.44 4.26
C LYS A 217 -14.66 -6.95 4.33
N GLN A 218 -13.79 -6.14 4.93
CA GLN A 218 -12.38 -6.46 5.07
C GLN A 218 -11.97 -6.47 6.54
N GLU A 219 -11.23 -7.49 6.93
CA GLU A 219 -10.69 -7.62 8.28
C GLU A 219 -9.22 -7.19 8.33
N PHE A 220 -8.88 -6.45 9.38
CA PHE A 220 -7.53 -5.98 9.66
C PHE A 220 -7.13 -6.42 11.07
N ASP A 221 -5.98 -7.06 11.18
CA ASP A 221 -5.35 -7.36 12.46
C ASP A 221 -4.34 -6.25 12.80
N ILE A 222 -4.61 -5.54 13.87
CA ILE A 222 -3.79 -4.43 14.37
C ILE A 222 -3.00 -4.93 15.57
N PRO A 223 -1.74 -5.34 15.42
CA PRO A 223 -0.89 -5.71 16.55
C PRO A 223 -0.56 -4.46 17.36
N LEU A 224 -1.06 -4.38 18.59
CA LEU A 224 -0.69 -3.29 19.49
C LEU A 224 0.80 -3.38 19.81
N SER A 225 1.53 -2.32 19.54
CA SER A 225 2.95 -2.18 19.85
C SER A 225 3.17 -0.97 20.75
N PHE A 226 4.00 -1.14 21.77
CA PHE A 226 4.44 -0.08 22.67
C PHE A 226 5.92 0.26 22.47
N SER A 227 6.58 -0.33 21.49
CA SER A 227 7.99 -0.07 21.14
C SER A 227 8.19 1.26 20.41
N SER A 228 7.14 1.79 19.79
CA SER A 228 7.14 3.07 19.07
C SER A 228 5.86 3.85 19.33
N ASN A 229 5.90 5.17 19.12
CA ASN A 229 4.72 6.03 19.29
C ASN A 229 3.65 5.77 18.21
N LEU A 230 4.05 5.24 17.08
CA LEU A 230 3.18 4.90 15.95
C LEU A 230 3.66 3.61 15.30
N THR A 231 2.74 2.67 15.12
CA THR A 231 2.89 1.49 14.27
C THR A 231 1.77 1.53 13.24
N GLU A 232 2.13 1.53 11.97
CA GLU A 232 1.18 1.74 10.87
C GLU A 232 1.45 0.76 9.72
N PHE A 233 0.37 0.23 9.15
CA PHE A 233 0.35 -0.62 7.98
C PHE A 233 -0.57 0.00 6.94
N GLU A 234 -0.38 -0.32 5.67
CA GLU A 234 -1.19 0.23 4.59
C GLU A 234 -1.58 -0.86 3.60
N GLU A 235 -2.82 -0.78 3.13
CA GLU A 235 -3.36 -1.65 2.11
C GLU A 235 -4.02 -0.83 1.01
N ARG A 236 -3.81 -1.21 -0.25
CA ARG A 236 -4.32 -0.47 -1.41
C ARG A 236 -5.73 -0.88 -1.75
N ILE A 237 -6.53 0.11 -2.06
CA ILE A 237 -7.84 -0.08 -2.69
C ILE A 237 -7.95 0.79 -3.94
N PHE A 238 -8.70 0.30 -4.92
CA PHE A 238 -8.96 1.01 -6.17
C PHE A 238 -10.44 1.36 -6.26
N VAL A 239 -10.73 2.64 -6.44
CA VAL A 239 -12.09 3.20 -6.39
C VAL A 239 -12.40 3.94 -7.69
N ASP A 240 -13.61 3.78 -8.20
CA ASP A 240 -14.07 4.53 -9.36
C ASP A 240 -14.18 6.02 -8.99
N PRO A 241 -13.62 6.95 -9.79
CA PRO A 241 -13.69 8.39 -9.54
C PRO A 241 -15.11 8.94 -9.40
N ILE A 242 -16.09 8.32 -10.06
CA ILE A 242 -17.49 8.74 -10.01
C ILE A 242 -18.06 8.63 -8.60
N LEU A 243 -17.58 7.66 -7.81
CA LEU A 243 -18.06 7.40 -6.45
C LEU A 243 -17.52 8.40 -5.42
N LEU A 244 -16.54 9.24 -5.81
CA LEU A 244 -15.94 10.26 -4.93
C LEU A 244 -16.49 11.67 -5.21
N LYS A 245 -17.34 11.83 -6.22
CA LYS A 245 -18.04 13.08 -6.50
C LYS A 245 -19.19 13.27 -5.51
#